data_92fd0226a76b84b092d31f96554644a4
#
_entry.id   92fd0226a76b84b092d31f96554644a4
#
_cell.length_a   1.000
_cell.length_b   1.000
_cell.length_c   1.000
_cell.angle_alpha   90.00
_cell.angle_beta   90.00
_cell.angle_gamma   90.00
#
_symmetry.space_group_name_H-M   'P 1'
#
loop_
_entity.id
_entity.type
_entity.pdbx_description
1 polymer ?
#
loop_
_entity_poly.entity_id
_entity_poly.type
_entity_poly.pdbx_seq_one_letter_code
_entity_poly.pdbx_strand_id
1 'polypeptide(L)'
;MYKRQIKELEDYETCNAYIQGFIGHYLLDSAIHPYVYCRVTTKPDKEVLGVHFGLETDIDREVLMHYKGMNLTELNHKKAIDITPKEQDAIARLLHKAILATYDVDISIRMIKAAVISFKIESSIIMDKKANKHKVISKIEDMTFHHPFLSPLLINDVTHSKDSCNEAHEEWYNPWDDTITSTRSVFDIMDGKIPKYVNAIELMAVSYTHLTLPTIR
;
A
#
# COMPACT_ATOMS: atom_id res chain seq x y z
N MET A 1 16.72 -34.60 -7.12
CA MET A 1 15.76 -34.05 -8.08
C MET A 1 14.52 -33.50 -7.38
N TYR A 2 13.75 -34.30 -6.63
CA TYR A 2 12.52 -33.89 -5.93
C TYR A 2 12.67 -32.69 -4.98
N LYS A 3 13.71 -32.66 -4.13
CA LYS A 3 13.95 -31.54 -3.19
C LYS A 3 14.23 -30.19 -3.88
N ARG A 4 14.81 -30.20 -5.06
CA ARG A 4 15.08 -28.98 -5.84
C ARG A 4 13.79 -28.46 -6.48
N GLN A 5 12.95 -29.35 -7.02
CA GLN A 5 11.65 -29.00 -7.60
C GLN A 5 10.68 -28.43 -6.54
N ILE A 6 10.64 -29.01 -5.34
CA ILE A 6 9.80 -28.49 -4.23
C ILE A 6 10.26 -27.09 -3.82
N LYS A 7 11.58 -26.85 -3.73
CA LYS A 7 12.11 -25.53 -3.38
C LYS A 7 11.81 -24.47 -4.46
N GLU A 8 11.91 -24.86 -5.73
CA GLU A 8 11.55 -23.98 -6.85
C GLU A 8 10.04 -23.67 -6.85
N LEU A 9 9.19 -24.64 -6.51
CA LEU A 9 7.75 -24.45 -6.40
C LEU A 9 7.37 -23.52 -5.23
N GLU A 10 7.97 -23.71 -4.07
CA GLU A 10 7.72 -22.86 -2.90
C GLU A 10 8.20 -21.41 -3.13
N ASP A 11 9.37 -21.21 -3.74
CA ASP A 11 9.85 -19.88 -4.13
C ASP A 11 8.93 -19.25 -5.18
N TYR A 12 8.37 -20.06 -6.10
CA TYR A 12 7.41 -19.59 -7.09
C TYR A 12 6.11 -19.08 -6.46
N GLU A 13 5.51 -19.83 -5.55
CA GLU A 13 4.26 -19.44 -4.88
C GLU A 13 4.44 -18.12 -4.10
N THR A 14 5.53 -18.01 -3.34
CA THR A 14 5.87 -16.79 -2.61
C THR A 14 6.07 -15.59 -3.53
N CYS A 15 6.86 -15.75 -4.58
CA CYS A 15 7.13 -14.69 -5.55
C CYS A 15 5.85 -14.29 -6.30
N ASN A 16 5.03 -15.26 -6.68
CA ASN A 16 3.76 -15.02 -7.36
C ASN A 16 2.79 -14.25 -6.49
N ALA A 17 2.62 -14.66 -5.22
CA ALA A 17 1.79 -13.94 -4.26
C ALA A 17 2.27 -12.49 -4.05
N TYR A 18 3.59 -12.29 -3.94
CA TYR A 18 4.17 -10.95 -3.81
C TYR A 18 3.88 -10.08 -5.03
N ILE A 19 4.07 -10.60 -6.25
CA ILE A 19 3.81 -9.86 -7.49
C ILE A 19 2.32 -9.51 -7.61
N GLN A 20 1.41 -10.43 -7.29
CA GLN A 20 -0.02 -10.17 -7.29
C GLN A 20 -0.39 -9.04 -6.33
N GLY A 21 0.14 -9.08 -5.10
CA GLY A 21 -0.05 -8.01 -4.13
C GLY A 21 0.51 -6.66 -4.61
N PHE A 22 1.70 -6.66 -5.22
CA PHE A 22 2.32 -5.47 -5.80
C PHE A 22 1.49 -4.86 -6.94
N ILE A 23 0.97 -5.69 -7.86
CA ILE A 23 0.10 -5.23 -8.95
C ILE A 23 -1.19 -4.64 -8.37
N GLY A 24 -1.79 -5.29 -7.38
CA GLY A 24 -3.00 -4.79 -6.71
C GLY A 24 -2.77 -3.43 -6.07
N HIS A 25 -1.69 -3.31 -5.29
CA HIS A 25 -1.29 -2.03 -4.68
C HIS A 25 -1.09 -0.96 -5.76
N TYR A 26 -0.28 -1.20 -6.78
CA TYR A 26 0.00 -0.25 -7.85
C TYR A 26 -1.27 0.25 -8.56
N LEU A 27 -2.20 -0.66 -8.87
CA LEU A 27 -3.45 -0.32 -9.56
C LEU A 27 -4.38 0.54 -8.68
N LEU A 28 -4.44 0.28 -7.37
CA LEU A 28 -5.24 1.07 -6.45
C LEU A 28 -4.57 2.41 -6.17
N ASP A 29 -3.31 2.40 -5.83
CA ASP A 29 -2.51 3.57 -5.52
C ASP A 29 -2.56 4.60 -6.66
N SER A 30 -2.23 4.17 -7.88
CA SER A 30 -2.29 5.03 -9.08
C SER A 30 -3.69 5.56 -9.41
N ALA A 31 -4.75 4.91 -8.93
CA ALA A 31 -6.13 5.32 -9.19
C ALA A 31 -6.69 6.27 -8.13
N ILE A 32 -6.28 6.10 -6.87
CA ILE A 32 -6.81 6.86 -5.73
C ILE A 32 -6.00 8.14 -5.52
N HIS A 33 -4.70 8.14 -5.78
CA HIS A 33 -3.82 9.29 -5.58
C HIS A 33 -4.28 10.58 -6.26
N PRO A 34 -4.87 10.59 -7.50
CA PRO A 34 -5.41 11.82 -8.05
C PRO A 34 -6.47 12.47 -7.15
N TYR A 35 -7.34 11.67 -6.55
CA TYR A 35 -8.31 12.14 -5.57
C TYR A 35 -7.63 12.65 -4.29
N VAL A 36 -6.73 11.86 -3.71
CA VAL A 36 -6.00 12.24 -2.48
C VAL A 36 -5.26 13.56 -2.68
N TYR A 37 -4.50 13.69 -3.75
CA TYR A 37 -3.77 14.95 -4.04
C TYR A 37 -4.70 16.13 -4.29
N CYS A 38 -5.83 15.94 -4.98
CA CYS A 38 -6.83 17.00 -5.13
C CYS A 38 -7.31 17.51 -3.78
N ARG A 39 -7.59 16.61 -2.84
CA ARG A 39 -8.05 16.94 -1.48
C ARG A 39 -7.02 17.70 -0.64
N VAL A 40 -5.74 17.49 -0.87
CA VAL A 40 -4.65 18.09 -0.08
C VAL A 40 -4.00 19.32 -0.73
N THR A 41 -4.12 19.52 -2.04
CA THR A 41 -3.51 20.66 -2.76
C THR A 41 -4.05 22.02 -2.34
N THR A 42 -5.20 22.08 -1.69
CA THR A 42 -5.75 23.33 -1.13
C THR A 42 -5.08 23.76 0.19
N LYS A 43 -4.14 22.97 0.71
CA LYS A 43 -3.45 23.22 1.98
C LYS A 43 -2.10 23.90 1.76
N PRO A 44 -1.61 24.66 2.74
CA PRO A 44 -0.23 25.18 2.71
C PRO A 44 0.78 24.03 2.55
N ASP A 45 1.85 24.23 1.77
CA ASP A 45 2.86 23.21 1.47
C ASP A 45 3.39 22.46 2.70
N LYS A 46 3.61 23.18 3.80
CA LYS A 46 4.08 22.60 5.07
C LYS A 46 3.10 21.63 5.74
N GLU A 47 1.82 21.72 5.40
CA GLU A 47 0.76 20.88 5.98
C GLU A 47 0.39 19.70 5.09
N VAL A 48 0.74 19.76 3.80
CA VAL A 48 0.34 18.77 2.79
C VAL A 48 0.66 17.35 3.23
N LEU A 49 1.86 17.09 3.75
CA LEU A 49 2.28 15.74 4.12
C LEU A 49 1.44 15.17 5.27
N GLY A 50 1.22 15.95 6.34
CA GLY A 50 0.41 15.52 7.48
C GLY A 50 -1.07 15.31 7.09
N VAL A 51 -1.62 16.21 6.26
CA VAL A 51 -3.01 16.09 5.78
C VAL A 51 -3.16 14.91 4.83
N HIS A 52 -2.16 14.64 3.99
CA HIS A 52 -2.12 13.48 3.10
C HIS A 52 -2.21 12.17 3.90
N PHE A 53 -1.31 11.97 4.86
CA PHE A 53 -1.32 10.77 5.70
C PHE A 53 -2.60 10.63 6.53
N GLY A 54 -3.13 11.75 7.05
CA GLY A 54 -4.41 11.74 7.77
C GLY A 54 -5.58 11.32 6.89
N LEU A 55 -5.64 11.83 5.66
CA LEU A 55 -6.67 11.46 4.69
C LEU A 55 -6.57 9.97 4.31
N GLU A 56 -5.36 9.46 4.04
CA GLU A 56 -5.16 8.04 3.74
C GLU A 56 -5.54 7.14 4.92
N THR A 57 -5.20 7.52 6.15
CA THR A 57 -5.62 6.78 7.35
C THR A 57 -7.14 6.74 7.50
N ASP A 58 -7.83 7.83 7.18
CA ASP A 58 -9.29 7.89 7.20
C ASP A 58 -9.91 7.04 6.08
N ILE A 59 -9.34 7.08 4.87
CA ILE A 59 -9.75 6.20 3.76
C ILE A 59 -9.59 4.74 4.15
N ASP A 60 -8.46 4.34 4.70
CA ASP A 60 -8.22 2.97 5.15
C ASP A 60 -9.25 2.51 6.17
N ARG A 61 -9.63 3.39 7.10
CA ARG A 61 -10.67 3.12 8.11
C ARG A 61 -12.04 2.89 7.47
N GLU A 62 -12.46 3.79 6.59
CA GLU A 62 -13.77 3.70 5.92
C GLU A 62 -13.83 2.47 5.00
N VAL A 63 -12.76 2.20 4.23
CA VAL A 63 -12.65 1.03 3.36
C VAL A 63 -12.72 -0.27 4.18
N LEU A 64 -11.99 -0.35 5.29
CA LEU A 64 -12.01 -1.53 6.15
C LEU A 64 -13.38 -1.74 6.80
N MET A 65 -14.02 -0.67 7.25
CA MET A 65 -15.37 -0.71 7.81
C MET A 65 -16.38 -1.17 6.74
N HIS A 66 -16.32 -0.59 5.54
CA HIS A 66 -17.24 -0.91 4.43
C HIS A 66 -17.16 -2.38 4.01
N TYR A 67 -15.95 -2.90 3.74
CA TYR A 67 -15.80 -4.26 3.21
C TYR A 67 -15.67 -5.36 4.26
N LYS A 68 -15.30 -5.03 5.50
CA LYS A 68 -15.03 -6.01 6.55
C LYS A 68 -15.85 -5.80 7.84
N GLY A 69 -16.53 -4.66 7.98
CA GLY A 69 -17.23 -4.31 9.22
C GLY A 69 -16.29 -4.24 10.44
N MET A 70 -15.05 -3.81 10.23
CA MET A 70 -13.97 -3.87 11.21
C MET A 70 -13.32 -2.50 11.36
N ASN A 71 -13.00 -2.10 12.59
CA ASN A 71 -12.21 -0.89 12.83
C ASN A 71 -10.74 -1.10 12.46
N LEU A 72 -10.06 -0.02 12.06
CA LEU A 72 -8.64 -0.05 11.70
C LEU A 72 -7.76 -0.54 12.87
N THR A 73 -8.11 -0.19 14.10
CA THR A 73 -7.42 -0.61 15.32
C THR A 73 -7.64 -2.09 15.70
N GLU A 74 -8.61 -2.76 15.08
CA GLU A 74 -8.87 -4.21 15.27
C GLU A 74 -8.04 -5.04 14.31
N LEU A 75 -7.58 -4.47 13.20
CA LEU A 75 -6.74 -5.17 12.23
C LEU A 75 -5.43 -5.63 12.86
N ASN A 76 -5.10 -6.90 12.68
CA ASN A 76 -3.81 -7.43 13.11
C ASN A 76 -2.72 -7.16 12.06
N HIS A 77 -2.19 -5.94 12.06
CA HIS A 77 -1.14 -5.52 11.12
C HIS A 77 0.08 -6.44 11.13
N LYS A 78 0.49 -6.94 12.32
CA LYS A 78 1.61 -7.88 12.42
C LYS A 78 1.36 -9.15 11.62
N LYS A 79 0.13 -9.68 11.66
CA LYS A 79 -0.25 -10.88 10.91
C LYS A 79 -0.32 -10.60 9.41
N ALA A 80 -0.75 -9.40 9.01
CA ALA A 80 -0.86 -9.03 7.59
C ALA A 80 0.50 -8.97 6.89
N ILE A 81 1.56 -8.61 7.64
CA ILE A 81 2.94 -8.48 7.12
C ILE A 81 3.89 -9.56 7.65
N ASP A 82 3.35 -10.62 8.29
CA ASP A 82 4.19 -11.69 8.84
C ASP A 82 4.57 -12.68 7.75
N ILE A 83 5.85 -12.64 7.38
CA ILE A 83 6.47 -13.54 6.43
C ILE A 83 7.60 -14.30 7.10
N THR A 84 7.78 -15.56 6.71
CA THR A 84 8.87 -16.40 7.19
C THR A 84 10.24 -15.94 6.66
N PRO A 85 11.35 -16.29 7.29
CA PRO A 85 12.68 -16.00 6.75
C PRO A 85 12.92 -16.54 5.33
N LYS A 86 12.26 -17.65 4.99
CA LYS A 86 12.34 -18.26 3.66
C LYS A 86 11.60 -17.42 2.61
N GLU A 87 10.39 -16.98 2.90
CA GLU A 87 9.62 -16.09 2.04
C GLU A 87 10.33 -14.74 1.87
N GLN A 88 10.86 -14.19 2.97
CA GLN A 88 11.67 -12.96 2.92
C GLN A 88 12.88 -13.11 1.98
N ASP A 89 13.55 -14.26 2.02
CA ASP A 89 14.70 -14.54 1.17
C ASP A 89 14.28 -14.65 -0.32
N ALA A 90 13.17 -15.31 -0.61
CA ALA A 90 12.62 -15.43 -1.97
C ALA A 90 12.22 -14.05 -2.53
N ILE A 91 11.49 -13.24 -1.75
CA ILE A 91 11.09 -11.88 -2.14
C ILE A 91 12.33 -10.99 -2.35
N ALA A 92 13.32 -11.07 -1.47
CA ALA A 92 14.54 -10.27 -1.60
C ALA A 92 15.33 -10.61 -2.87
N ARG A 93 15.42 -11.88 -3.25
CA ARG A 93 16.03 -12.29 -4.52
C ARG A 93 15.24 -11.80 -5.73
N LEU A 94 13.91 -11.86 -5.67
CA LEU A 94 13.04 -11.35 -6.72
C LEU A 94 13.25 -9.85 -6.93
N LEU A 95 13.19 -9.06 -5.85
CA LEU A 95 13.35 -7.61 -5.88
C LEU A 95 14.75 -7.19 -6.35
N HIS A 96 15.81 -7.87 -5.88
CA HIS A 96 17.18 -7.62 -6.35
C HIS A 96 17.26 -7.74 -7.87
N LYS A 97 16.75 -8.84 -8.44
CA LYS A 97 16.77 -9.08 -9.88
C LYS A 97 15.91 -8.05 -10.64
N ALA A 98 14.72 -7.72 -10.11
CA ALA A 98 13.82 -6.79 -10.76
C ALA A 98 14.38 -5.36 -10.76
N ILE A 99 14.94 -4.90 -9.65
CA ILE A 99 15.52 -3.56 -9.53
C ILE A 99 16.76 -3.44 -10.44
N LEU A 100 17.64 -4.43 -10.41
CA LEU A 100 18.83 -4.45 -11.27
C LEU A 100 18.43 -4.41 -12.75
N ALA A 101 17.45 -5.24 -13.17
CA ALA A 101 17.03 -5.31 -14.56
C ALA A 101 16.28 -4.04 -15.04
N THR A 102 15.59 -3.33 -14.14
CA THR A 102 14.75 -2.18 -14.51
C THR A 102 15.50 -0.87 -14.44
N TYR A 103 16.34 -0.70 -13.42
CA TYR A 103 16.98 0.58 -13.08
C TYR A 103 18.51 0.55 -13.19
N ASP A 104 19.11 -0.60 -13.50
CA ASP A 104 20.57 -0.83 -13.49
C ASP A 104 21.23 -0.46 -12.14
N VAL A 105 20.48 -0.70 -11.04
CA VAL A 105 20.93 -0.43 -9.67
C VAL A 105 21.10 -1.74 -8.92
N ASP A 106 22.32 -2.03 -8.47
CA ASP A 106 22.65 -3.23 -7.68
C ASP A 106 22.43 -2.98 -6.19
N ILE A 107 21.22 -3.27 -5.70
CA ILE A 107 20.90 -3.28 -4.28
C ILE A 107 21.10 -4.68 -3.72
N SER A 108 21.96 -4.84 -2.73
CA SER A 108 22.24 -6.15 -2.17
C SER A 108 21.00 -6.81 -1.53
N ILE A 109 20.87 -8.12 -1.67
CA ILE A 109 19.81 -8.91 -1.01
C ILE A 109 19.74 -8.64 0.49
N ARG A 110 20.89 -8.41 1.14
CA ARG A 110 20.95 -8.07 2.57
C ARG A 110 20.25 -6.75 2.88
N MET A 111 20.43 -5.73 2.05
CA MET A 111 19.76 -4.43 2.23
C MET A 111 18.25 -4.55 2.04
N ILE A 112 17.79 -5.30 1.04
CA ILE A 112 16.36 -5.54 0.81
C ILE A 112 15.75 -6.28 2.00
N LYS A 113 16.42 -7.31 2.51
CA LYS A 113 15.95 -8.03 3.73
C LYS A 113 15.88 -7.12 4.95
N ALA A 114 16.86 -6.22 5.12
CA ALA A 114 16.84 -5.24 6.19
C ALA A 114 15.64 -4.27 6.06
N ALA A 115 15.32 -3.80 4.85
CA ALA A 115 14.16 -2.95 4.61
C ALA A 115 12.83 -3.65 4.98
N VAL A 116 12.68 -4.94 4.67
CA VAL A 116 11.49 -5.72 5.07
C VAL A 116 11.37 -5.82 6.59
N ILE A 117 12.50 -6.00 7.30
CA ILE A 117 12.50 -6.04 8.78
C ILE A 117 12.13 -4.67 9.35
N SER A 118 12.71 -3.58 8.80
CA SER A 118 12.38 -2.21 9.22
C SER A 118 10.90 -1.94 9.06
N PHE A 119 10.30 -2.29 7.92
CA PHE A 119 8.87 -2.14 7.68
C PHE A 119 8.00 -2.86 8.73
N LYS A 120 8.36 -4.09 9.13
CA LYS A 120 7.66 -4.83 10.22
C LYS A 120 7.76 -4.10 11.57
N ILE A 121 8.92 -3.52 11.89
CA ILE A 121 9.14 -2.77 13.13
C ILE A 121 8.32 -1.48 13.10
N GLU A 122 8.44 -0.71 12.04
CA GLU A 122 7.73 0.57 11.83
C GLU A 122 6.22 0.39 11.93
N SER A 123 5.65 -0.61 11.23
CA SER A 123 4.22 -0.94 11.32
C SER A 123 3.75 -1.29 12.74
N SER A 124 4.66 -1.78 13.59
CA SER A 124 4.36 -2.05 15.00
C SER A 124 4.41 -0.77 15.85
N ILE A 125 5.27 0.18 15.48
CA ILE A 125 5.46 1.44 16.21
C ILE A 125 4.29 2.39 15.94
N ILE A 126 3.79 2.46 14.70
CA ILE A 126 2.69 3.36 14.32
C ILE A 126 1.34 2.95 14.90
N MET A 127 1.18 1.71 15.38
CA MET A 127 -0.05 1.26 16.02
C MET A 127 -0.27 1.98 17.36
N ASP A 128 -1.41 2.67 17.50
CA ASP A 128 -1.77 3.46 18.68
C ASP A 128 -3.26 3.33 19.04
N LYS A 129 -3.71 2.12 19.32
CA LYS A 129 -5.13 1.76 19.58
C LYS A 129 -5.89 2.68 20.52
N LYS A 130 -5.20 3.31 21.49
CA LYS A 130 -5.80 4.20 22.48
C LYS A 130 -5.56 5.67 22.20
N ALA A 131 -4.98 6.00 21.03
CA ALA A 131 -4.57 7.34 20.65
C ALA A 131 -3.70 8.08 21.71
N ASN A 132 -2.95 7.34 22.52
CA ASN A 132 -2.08 7.92 23.54
C ASN A 132 -0.83 8.56 22.93
N LYS A 133 -0.21 7.88 21.96
CA LYS A 133 0.93 8.43 21.23
C LYS A 133 0.50 9.64 20.42
N HIS A 134 -0.66 9.53 19.73
CA HIS A 134 -1.24 10.62 18.97
C HIS A 134 -1.41 11.87 19.84
N LYS A 135 -2.02 11.76 21.02
CA LYS A 135 -2.23 12.90 21.95
C LYS A 135 -0.93 13.56 22.38
N VAL A 136 0.14 12.79 22.59
CA VAL A 136 1.44 13.33 23.00
C VAL A 136 2.14 13.98 21.81
N ILE A 137 2.18 13.30 20.68
CA ILE A 137 2.89 13.76 19.49
C ILE A 137 2.19 14.99 18.90
N SER A 138 0.87 14.99 18.75
CA SER A 138 0.13 16.15 18.27
C SER A 138 0.35 17.40 19.13
N LYS A 139 0.38 17.23 20.46
CA LYS A 139 0.67 18.35 21.36
C LYS A 139 2.10 18.90 21.17
N ILE A 140 3.08 18.03 20.94
CA ILE A 140 4.46 18.46 20.64
C ILE A 140 4.49 19.18 19.29
N GLU A 141 3.82 18.65 18.29
CA GLU A 141 3.73 19.24 16.96
C GLU A 141 3.08 20.62 17.00
N ASP A 142 1.98 20.77 17.72
CA ASP A 142 1.30 22.06 17.92
C ASP A 142 2.23 23.10 18.57
N MET A 143 3.07 22.67 19.52
CA MET A 143 4.00 23.56 20.21
C MET A 143 5.24 23.94 19.35
N THR A 144 5.68 23.05 18.44
CA THR A 144 6.94 23.20 17.70
C THR A 144 6.73 23.62 16.26
N PHE A 145 5.84 22.95 15.55
CA PHE A 145 5.61 23.12 14.12
C PHE A 145 4.30 23.88 13.80
N HIS A 146 3.36 23.92 14.74
CA HIS A 146 2.02 24.48 14.59
C HIS A 146 1.18 23.81 13.48
N HIS A 147 1.54 22.59 13.09
CA HIS A 147 0.77 21.75 12.16
C HIS A 147 1.08 20.25 12.40
N PRO A 148 0.15 19.33 12.07
CA PRO A 148 0.35 17.90 12.18
C PRO A 148 1.39 17.41 11.15
N PHE A 149 2.26 16.48 11.55
CA PHE A 149 3.29 15.90 10.71
C PHE A 149 3.42 14.39 10.90
N LEU A 150 3.66 13.93 12.13
CA LEU A 150 3.80 12.51 12.48
C LEU A 150 2.53 11.92 13.11
N SER A 151 1.76 12.76 13.83
CA SER A 151 0.55 12.29 14.50
C SER A 151 -0.48 11.66 13.55
N PRO A 152 -0.67 12.13 12.28
CA PRO A 152 -1.59 11.50 11.35
C PRO A 152 -1.14 10.13 10.82
N LEU A 153 0.15 9.78 10.95
CA LEU A 153 0.68 8.44 10.62
C LEU A 153 0.28 7.36 11.62
N LEU A 154 -0.18 7.77 12.81
CA LEU A 154 -0.49 6.82 13.88
C LEU A 154 -1.85 6.17 13.65
N ILE A 155 -1.87 4.84 13.59
CA ILE A 155 -3.08 4.05 13.38
C ILE A 155 -3.91 4.02 14.66
N ASN A 156 -4.97 4.79 14.66
CA ASN A 156 -5.93 4.94 15.76
C ASN A 156 -7.32 5.30 15.19
N ASP A 157 -8.28 5.60 16.07
CA ASP A 157 -9.65 5.95 15.67
C ASP A 157 -9.88 7.48 15.60
N VAL A 158 -8.82 8.29 15.56
CA VAL A 158 -8.94 9.74 15.35
C VAL A 158 -9.24 10.03 13.89
N THR A 159 -10.30 10.79 13.64
CA THR A 159 -10.69 11.22 12.29
C THR A 159 -9.98 12.53 11.94
N HIS A 160 -9.37 12.58 10.77
CA HIS A 160 -8.61 13.74 10.27
C HIS A 160 -9.38 14.51 9.20
N SER A 161 -10.24 13.85 8.46
CA SER A 161 -10.94 14.38 7.30
C SER A 161 -12.44 14.11 7.38
N LYS A 162 -13.24 15.05 6.89
CA LYS A 162 -14.66 14.84 6.69
C LYS A 162 -14.88 14.24 5.30
N ASP A 163 -15.76 13.22 5.21
CA ASP A 163 -16.06 12.53 3.95
C ASP A 163 -14.79 12.13 3.18
N SER A 164 -13.93 11.35 3.85
CA SER A 164 -12.64 10.94 3.30
C SER A 164 -12.76 10.14 2.02
N CYS A 165 -13.84 9.38 1.84
CA CYS A 165 -14.10 8.56 0.68
C CYS A 165 -14.95 9.23 -0.41
N ASN A 166 -15.34 10.50 -0.27
CA ASN A 166 -16.22 11.22 -1.21
C ASN A 166 -17.57 10.52 -1.43
N GLU A 167 -18.22 10.10 -0.36
CA GLU A 167 -19.55 9.46 -0.46
C GLU A 167 -20.63 10.46 -0.86
N ALA A 168 -20.41 11.76 -0.65
CA ALA A 168 -21.26 12.83 -1.14
C ALA A 168 -21.15 13.06 -2.66
N HIS A 169 -20.24 12.38 -3.34
CA HIS A 169 -19.97 12.53 -4.79
C HIS A 169 -19.71 13.99 -5.21
N GLU A 170 -18.99 14.74 -4.39
CA GLU A 170 -18.52 16.06 -4.74
C GLU A 170 -17.52 15.99 -5.89
N GLU A 171 -17.53 17.00 -6.77
CA GLU A 171 -16.60 17.04 -7.90
C GLU A 171 -15.18 17.30 -7.43
N TRP A 172 -14.25 16.51 -7.97
CA TRP A 172 -12.81 16.66 -7.80
C TRP A 172 -12.09 16.54 -9.15
N TYR A 173 -10.90 17.12 -9.26
CA TYR A 173 -10.09 17.12 -10.48
C TYR A 173 -8.79 16.37 -10.29
N ASN A 174 -8.18 15.91 -11.39
CA ASN A 174 -6.85 15.32 -11.37
C ASN A 174 -5.80 16.44 -11.32
N PRO A 175 -4.98 16.56 -10.25
CA PRO A 175 -3.99 17.65 -10.14
C PRO A 175 -2.88 17.65 -11.20
N TRP A 176 -2.70 16.54 -11.91
CA TRP A 176 -1.72 16.44 -13.00
C TRP A 176 -2.34 16.68 -14.39
N ASP A 177 -3.67 16.71 -14.48
CA ASP A 177 -4.42 17.02 -15.70
C ASP A 177 -5.80 17.56 -15.30
N ASP A 178 -5.90 18.86 -15.16
CA ASP A 178 -7.10 19.58 -14.70
C ASP A 178 -8.29 19.48 -15.65
N THR A 179 -8.08 18.97 -16.87
CA THR A 179 -9.16 18.65 -17.81
C THR A 179 -9.94 17.39 -17.41
N ILE A 180 -9.39 16.58 -16.48
CA ILE A 180 -10.01 15.37 -15.98
C ILE A 180 -10.68 15.65 -14.65
N THR A 181 -12.02 15.71 -14.64
CA THR A 181 -12.82 15.81 -13.42
C THR A 181 -13.59 14.52 -13.15
N SER A 182 -14.00 14.31 -11.91
CA SER A 182 -14.75 13.14 -11.48
C SER A 182 -15.56 13.46 -10.23
N THR A 183 -16.68 12.74 -10.06
CA THR A 183 -17.48 12.74 -8.83
C THR A 183 -17.42 11.40 -8.10
N ARG A 184 -16.60 10.45 -8.59
CA ARG A 184 -16.54 9.11 -8.02
C ARG A 184 -16.02 9.13 -6.60
N SER A 185 -16.63 8.29 -5.76
CA SER A 185 -16.12 7.97 -4.44
C SER A 185 -14.87 7.07 -4.55
N VAL A 186 -14.15 6.93 -3.44
CA VAL A 186 -13.04 5.97 -3.34
C VAL A 186 -13.55 4.54 -3.60
N PHE A 187 -14.75 4.20 -3.15
CA PHE A 187 -15.37 2.89 -3.39
C PHE A 187 -15.62 2.66 -4.89
N ASP A 188 -16.17 3.63 -5.61
CA ASP A 188 -16.37 3.53 -7.07
C ASP A 188 -15.05 3.36 -7.82
N ILE A 189 -13.99 4.03 -7.36
CA ILE A 189 -12.65 3.90 -7.94
C ILE A 189 -12.11 2.49 -7.72
N MET A 190 -12.22 1.97 -6.50
CA MET A 190 -11.76 0.62 -6.14
C MET A 190 -12.51 -0.44 -6.94
N ASP A 191 -13.84 -0.39 -6.95
CA ASP A 191 -14.67 -1.36 -7.67
C ASP A 191 -14.39 -1.33 -9.19
N GLY A 192 -14.16 -0.15 -9.75
CA GLY A 192 -13.75 0.01 -11.15
C GLY A 192 -12.35 -0.55 -11.47
N LYS A 193 -11.50 -0.83 -10.47
CA LYS A 193 -10.17 -1.41 -10.67
C LYS A 193 -10.15 -2.93 -10.54
N ILE A 194 -11.14 -3.55 -9.88
CA ILE A 194 -11.22 -5.01 -9.72
C ILE A 194 -11.11 -5.75 -11.06
N PRO A 195 -11.87 -5.41 -12.12
CA PRO A 195 -11.74 -6.09 -13.40
C PRO A 195 -10.35 -5.97 -14.03
N LYS A 196 -9.70 -4.82 -13.86
CA LYS A 196 -8.33 -4.59 -14.37
C LYS A 196 -7.31 -5.43 -13.61
N TYR A 197 -7.48 -5.56 -12.30
CA TYR A 197 -6.65 -6.41 -11.47
C TYR A 197 -6.80 -7.89 -11.86
N VAL A 198 -8.03 -8.39 -11.97
CA VAL A 198 -8.31 -9.77 -12.38
C VAL A 198 -7.66 -10.06 -13.74
N ASN A 199 -7.87 -9.20 -14.74
CA ASN A 199 -7.24 -9.34 -16.06
C ASN A 199 -5.71 -9.35 -15.99
N ALA A 200 -5.09 -8.49 -15.18
CA ALA A 200 -3.63 -8.47 -15.02
C ALA A 200 -3.09 -9.77 -14.42
N ILE A 201 -3.80 -10.35 -13.43
CA ILE A 201 -3.42 -11.63 -12.83
C ILE A 201 -3.60 -12.79 -13.82
N GLU A 202 -4.67 -12.81 -14.60
CA GLU A 202 -4.90 -13.81 -15.65
C GLU A 202 -3.82 -13.77 -16.73
N LEU A 203 -3.46 -12.58 -17.24
CA LEU A 203 -2.38 -12.40 -18.20
C LEU A 203 -1.03 -12.87 -17.66
N MET A 204 -0.77 -12.61 -16.38
CA MET A 204 0.44 -13.09 -15.72
C MET A 204 0.46 -14.62 -15.66
N ALA A 205 -0.64 -15.27 -15.29
CA ALA A 205 -0.75 -16.73 -15.24
C ALA A 205 -0.53 -17.37 -16.62
N VAL A 206 -1.09 -16.80 -17.68
CA VAL A 206 -0.90 -17.29 -19.07
C VAL A 206 0.55 -17.14 -19.52
N SER A 207 1.22 -16.04 -19.21
CA SER A 207 2.63 -15.81 -19.58
C SER A 207 3.55 -16.84 -18.93
N TYR A 208 3.28 -17.26 -17.70
CA TYR A 208 4.03 -18.30 -17.00
C TYR A 208 3.84 -19.71 -17.63
N THR A 209 2.65 -20.06 -18.09
CA THR A 209 2.40 -21.34 -18.72
C THR A 209 3.16 -21.49 -20.04
N HIS A 210 3.33 -20.41 -20.80
CA HIS A 210 4.12 -20.42 -22.04
C HIS A 210 5.64 -20.53 -21.81
N LEU A 211 6.15 -20.05 -20.66
CA LEU A 211 7.57 -20.13 -20.31
C LEU A 211 7.96 -21.49 -19.70
N THR A 212 7.01 -22.28 -19.24
CA THR A 212 7.25 -23.57 -18.55
C THR A 212 7.01 -24.79 -19.43
N LEU A 213 6.49 -24.63 -20.66
CA LEU A 213 6.38 -25.75 -21.60
C LEU A 213 7.79 -26.09 -22.15
N PRO A 214 8.31 -27.31 -21.85
CA PRO A 214 9.53 -27.75 -22.52
C PRO A 214 9.25 -27.87 -24.02
N THR A 215 10.06 -27.23 -24.83
CA THR A 215 10.11 -27.51 -26.26
C THR A 215 10.53 -28.97 -26.39
N ILE A 216 9.55 -29.86 -26.53
CA ILE A 216 9.79 -31.24 -26.95
C ILE A 216 10.26 -31.15 -28.40
N ARG A 217 11.56 -31.30 -28.60
CA ARG A 217 12.14 -31.66 -29.87
C ARG A 217 12.51 -33.15 -29.86
#